data_6347942842225485266c45dca167e9b2
#
_entry.id   6347942842225485266c45dca167e9b2
#
_cell.length_a   1.000
_cell.length_b   1.000
_cell.length_c   1.000
_cell.angle_alpha   90.00
_cell.angle_beta   90.00
_cell.angle_gamma   90.00
#
_symmetry.space_group_name_H-M   'P 1'
#
loop_
_entity.id
_entity.type
_entity.pdbx_description
1 polymer ?
#
loop_
_entity_poly.entity_id
_entity_poly.type
_entity_poly.pdbx_seq_one_letter_code
_entity_poly.pdbx_strand_id
1 'polypeptide(L)'
;MVWGCFSCHYIMHNGEINTIRGNADRMLAREETMHSALLSDEDMDKVLPVVDQSGSDSAMLDNTLEFLMMNGIDLPQAVMMTIPEPWANDSRMSREKRDFYQYYATMMEAWDGPAAIVFSDGDSVGAVLDRNGLRPCRWYLTDDEYLILSSEVGVLDIPA
;
A
#
# COMPACT_ATOMS: atom_id res chain seq x y z
N MET A 1 11.52 -10.81 -25.99
CA MET A 1 11.43 -9.68 -25.03
C MET A 1 10.06 -9.78 -24.42
N VAL A 2 9.94 -10.42 -23.26
CA VAL A 2 8.65 -10.52 -22.55
C VAL A 2 8.46 -9.18 -21.89
N TRP A 3 7.51 -8.41 -22.36
CA TRP A 3 7.01 -7.26 -21.62
C TRP A 3 6.27 -7.84 -20.42
N GLY A 4 6.99 -7.99 -19.30
CA GLY A 4 6.33 -8.14 -18.03
C GLY A 4 5.47 -6.89 -17.85
N CYS A 5 4.18 -7.06 -17.92
CA CYS A 5 3.25 -6.00 -17.59
C CYS A 5 3.42 -5.73 -16.11
N PHE A 6 4.20 -4.74 -15.77
CA PHE A 6 4.27 -4.20 -14.43
C PHE A 6 3.01 -3.39 -14.22
N SER A 7 1.94 -4.09 -13.97
CA SER A 7 0.69 -3.47 -13.60
C SER A 7 0.68 -3.14 -12.12
N CYS A 8 1.34 -2.05 -11.74
CA CYS A 8 0.91 -1.36 -10.55
C CYS A 8 -0.38 -0.64 -10.96
N HIS A 9 -1.52 -1.12 -10.49
CA HIS A 9 -2.82 -0.58 -10.84
C HIS A 9 -3.19 0.60 -9.94
N TYR A 10 -2.78 0.55 -8.68
CA TYR A 10 -3.26 1.45 -7.64
C TYR A 10 -2.16 2.29 -7.02
N ILE A 11 -0.91 1.81 -7.03
CA ILE A 11 0.19 2.51 -6.35
C ILE A 11 1.34 2.87 -7.28
N MET A 12 2.02 3.92 -6.88
CA MET A 12 3.35 4.28 -7.35
C MET A 12 4.23 4.58 -6.14
N HIS A 13 5.45 4.06 -6.09
CA HIS A 13 6.33 4.32 -4.98
C HIS A 13 7.73 4.73 -5.43
N ASN A 14 8.40 5.48 -4.58
CA ASN A 14 9.80 5.78 -4.69
C ASN A 14 10.49 5.30 -3.41
N GLY A 15 11.25 4.23 -3.51
CA GLY A 15 11.93 3.59 -2.39
C GLY A 15 12.12 2.10 -2.55
N GLU A 16 12.15 1.39 -1.43
CA GLU A 16 12.34 -0.05 -1.35
C GLU A 16 11.55 -0.61 -0.17
N ILE A 17 10.79 -1.68 -0.37
CA ILE A 17 10.10 -2.41 0.69
C ILE A 17 11.04 -3.52 1.20
N ASN A 18 11.77 -3.24 2.27
CA ASN A 18 12.80 -4.13 2.78
C ASN A 18 12.25 -5.45 3.35
N THR A 19 11.00 -5.47 3.79
CA THR A 19 10.34 -6.64 4.37
C THR A 19 9.69 -7.56 3.33
N ILE A 20 9.84 -7.25 2.04
CA ILE A 20 9.12 -7.85 0.92
C ILE A 20 9.08 -9.39 0.94
N ARG A 21 10.21 -10.05 1.22
CA ARG A 21 10.25 -11.51 1.28
C ARG A 21 9.34 -12.08 2.35
N GLY A 22 9.43 -11.53 3.55
CA GLY A 22 8.59 -11.96 4.67
C GLY A 22 7.11 -11.68 4.42
N ASN A 23 6.78 -10.54 3.78
CA ASN A 23 5.41 -10.21 3.42
C ASN A 23 4.84 -11.21 2.39
N ALA A 24 5.59 -11.47 1.31
CA ALA A 24 5.18 -12.42 0.28
C ALA A 24 5.02 -13.86 0.84
N ASP A 25 6.00 -14.33 1.61
CA ASP A 25 5.95 -15.66 2.22
C ASP A 25 4.74 -15.81 3.16
N ARG A 26 4.38 -14.78 3.90
CA ARG A 26 3.21 -14.80 4.79
C ARG A 26 1.88 -14.69 4.02
N MET A 27 1.86 -13.97 2.91
CA MET A 27 0.69 -13.98 2.02
C MET A 27 0.44 -15.38 1.46
N LEU A 28 1.47 -16.04 0.93
CA LEU A 28 1.38 -17.44 0.47
C LEU A 28 0.95 -18.40 1.57
N ALA A 29 1.52 -18.27 2.78
CA ALA A 29 1.17 -19.15 3.90
C ALA A 29 -0.31 -19.05 4.34
N ARG A 30 -0.96 -17.90 4.06
CA ARG A 30 -2.38 -17.70 4.36
C ARG A 30 -3.30 -18.29 3.32
N GLU A 31 -2.86 -18.49 2.08
CA GLU A 31 -3.70 -18.89 0.96
C GLU A 31 -4.50 -20.16 1.21
N GLU A 32 -3.91 -21.14 1.93
CA GLU A 32 -4.61 -22.37 2.30
C GLU A 32 -5.86 -22.16 3.18
N THR A 33 -5.93 -21.04 3.87
CA THR A 33 -7.03 -20.72 4.80
C THR A 33 -7.80 -19.46 4.39
N MET A 34 -7.46 -18.88 3.26
CA MET A 34 -8.16 -17.69 2.74
C MET A 34 -9.55 -18.08 2.23
N HIS A 35 -10.53 -17.34 2.69
CA HIS A 35 -11.90 -17.41 2.20
C HIS A 35 -12.42 -15.99 1.99
N SER A 36 -13.25 -15.82 0.99
CA SER A 36 -13.91 -14.56 0.69
C SER A 36 -15.43 -14.71 0.83
N ALA A 37 -16.07 -13.68 1.37
CA ALA A 37 -17.53 -13.58 1.34
C ALA A 37 -18.06 -13.02 0.02
N LEU A 38 -17.20 -12.45 -0.81
CA LEU A 38 -17.53 -11.74 -2.05
C LEU A 38 -17.12 -12.51 -3.31
N LEU A 39 -16.08 -13.35 -3.20
CA LEU A 39 -15.56 -14.17 -4.31
C LEU A 39 -16.00 -15.61 -4.12
N SER A 40 -16.41 -16.27 -5.20
CA SER A 40 -16.68 -17.71 -5.21
C SER A 40 -15.36 -18.49 -5.08
N ASP A 41 -15.43 -19.77 -4.71
CA ASP A 41 -14.24 -20.64 -4.68
C ASP A 41 -13.56 -20.71 -6.06
N GLU A 42 -14.33 -20.73 -7.15
CA GLU A 42 -13.81 -20.70 -8.52
C GLU A 42 -13.06 -19.40 -8.84
N ASP A 43 -13.52 -18.27 -8.31
CA ASP A 43 -12.85 -16.99 -8.48
C ASP A 43 -11.61 -16.89 -7.58
N MET A 44 -11.68 -17.44 -6.37
CA MET A 44 -10.50 -17.55 -5.50
C MET A 44 -9.39 -18.37 -6.17
N ASP A 45 -9.71 -19.49 -6.80
CA ASP A 45 -8.72 -20.30 -7.56
C ASP A 45 -8.04 -19.52 -8.69
N LYS A 46 -8.71 -18.52 -9.26
CA LYS A 46 -8.15 -17.67 -10.32
C LYS A 46 -7.24 -16.57 -9.81
N VAL A 47 -7.47 -16.07 -8.61
CA VAL A 47 -6.69 -14.96 -8.02
C VAL A 47 -5.52 -15.46 -7.15
N LEU A 48 -5.45 -16.74 -6.86
CA LEU A 48 -4.34 -17.34 -6.14
C LEU A 48 -3.23 -17.82 -7.11
N PRO A 49 -1.96 -17.62 -6.80
CA PRO A 49 -1.45 -16.90 -5.63
C PRO A 49 -1.72 -15.40 -5.72
N VAL A 50 -2.07 -14.78 -4.59
CA VAL A 50 -2.34 -13.33 -4.53
C VAL A 50 -1.12 -12.52 -4.97
N VAL A 51 0.07 -12.95 -4.54
CA VAL A 51 1.32 -12.22 -4.77
C VAL A 51 2.15 -12.92 -5.85
N ASP A 52 2.41 -12.21 -6.95
CA ASP A 52 3.40 -12.64 -7.95
C ASP A 52 4.82 -12.33 -7.47
N GLN A 53 5.51 -13.33 -6.96
CA GLN A 53 6.88 -13.19 -6.45
C GLN A 53 7.93 -12.90 -7.54
N SER A 54 7.58 -12.98 -8.80
CA SER A 54 8.46 -12.60 -9.90
C SER A 54 8.46 -11.08 -10.18
N GLY A 55 7.49 -10.37 -9.61
CA GLY A 55 7.32 -8.94 -9.74
C GLY A 55 8.27 -8.11 -8.85
N SER A 56 8.17 -6.79 -8.97
CA SER A 56 8.85 -5.86 -8.07
C SER A 56 8.17 -5.84 -6.69
N ASP A 57 8.84 -5.26 -5.69
CA ASP A 57 8.27 -5.04 -4.36
C ASP A 57 6.95 -4.24 -4.40
N SER A 58 6.90 -3.19 -5.22
CA SER A 58 5.68 -2.42 -5.45
C SER A 58 4.58 -3.24 -6.13
N ALA A 59 4.91 -4.10 -7.10
CA ALA A 59 3.93 -4.95 -7.75
C ALA A 59 3.33 -5.97 -6.75
N MET A 60 4.14 -6.55 -5.88
CA MET A 60 3.66 -7.46 -4.84
C MET A 60 2.74 -6.76 -3.83
N LEU A 61 3.08 -5.53 -3.45
CA LEU A 61 2.19 -4.71 -2.59
C LEU A 61 0.89 -4.38 -3.32
N ASP A 62 0.97 -3.97 -4.59
CA ASP A 62 -0.19 -3.64 -5.41
C ASP A 62 -1.15 -4.84 -5.55
N ASN A 63 -0.63 -6.05 -5.80
CA ASN A 63 -1.43 -7.27 -5.81
C ASN A 63 -2.16 -7.49 -4.46
N THR A 64 -1.48 -7.24 -3.35
CA THR A 64 -2.09 -7.38 -2.02
C THR A 64 -3.21 -6.36 -1.80
N LEU A 65 -3.00 -5.10 -2.22
CA LEU A 65 -4.02 -4.06 -2.14
C LEU A 65 -5.23 -4.40 -3.02
N GLU A 66 -4.99 -4.83 -4.26
CA GLU A 66 -6.04 -5.26 -5.18
C GLU A 66 -6.89 -6.39 -4.58
N PHE A 67 -6.25 -7.40 -4.01
CA PHE A 67 -6.96 -8.49 -3.34
C PHE A 67 -7.81 -8.00 -2.16
N LEU A 68 -7.30 -7.09 -1.34
CA LEU A 68 -8.07 -6.49 -0.25
C LEU A 68 -9.28 -5.71 -0.77
N MET A 69 -9.11 -4.95 -1.86
CA MET A 69 -10.20 -4.20 -2.50
C MET A 69 -11.26 -5.13 -3.10
N MET A 70 -10.87 -6.22 -3.74
CA MET A 70 -11.80 -7.26 -4.23
C MET A 70 -12.63 -7.87 -3.10
N ASN A 71 -12.12 -7.82 -1.88
CA ASN A 71 -12.82 -8.26 -0.66
C ASN A 71 -13.57 -7.13 0.07
N GLY A 72 -13.79 -5.98 -0.60
CA GLY A 72 -14.64 -4.89 -0.12
C GLY A 72 -13.97 -3.92 0.84
N ILE A 73 -12.65 -3.96 0.94
CA ILE A 73 -11.87 -2.98 1.71
C ILE A 73 -11.54 -1.81 0.77
N ASP A 74 -11.81 -0.58 1.18
CA ASP A 74 -11.44 0.57 0.35
C ASP A 74 -9.90 0.77 0.31
N LEU A 75 -9.41 1.39 -0.78
CA LEU A 75 -7.98 1.55 -1.00
C LEU A 75 -7.26 2.30 0.12
N PRO A 76 -7.76 3.43 0.66
CA PRO A 76 -7.13 4.08 1.81
C PRO A 76 -7.00 3.17 3.03
N GLN A 77 -8.02 2.38 3.33
CA GLN A 77 -7.99 1.43 4.43
C GLN A 77 -6.99 0.30 4.17
N ALA A 78 -6.96 -0.27 2.96
CA ALA A 78 -6.00 -1.30 2.56
C ALA A 78 -4.55 -0.81 2.69
N VAL A 79 -4.28 0.45 2.27
CA VAL A 79 -2.98 1.10 2.44
C VAL A 79 -2.62 1.26 3.92
N MET A 80 -3.56 1.72 4.76
CA MET A 80 -3.31 1.84 6.21
C MET A 80 -3.06 0.48 6.88
N MET A 81 -3.69 -0.60 6.40
CA MET A 81 -3.46 -1.95 6.92
C MET A 81 -2.08 -2.47 6.58
N THR A 82 -1.62 -2.22 5.37
CA THR A 82 -0.32 -2.73 4.86
C THR A 82 0.85 -1.85 5.28
N ILE A 83 0.65 -0.53 5.37
CA ILE A 83 1.69 0.45 5.73
C ILE A 83 1.24 1.22 6.98
N PRO A 84 1.23 0.57 8.15
CA PRO A 84 0.76 1.19 9.38
C PRO A 84 1.77 2.25 9.88
N GLU A 85 1.24 3.32 10.45
CA GLU A 85 2.05 4.28 11.23
C GLU A 85 2.63 3.59 12.49
N PRO A 86 3.67 4.17 13.12
CA PRO A 86 4.23 3.63 14.36
C PRO A 86 3.30 3.91 15.56
N TRP A 87 2.22 3.15 15.66
CA TRP A 87 1.08 3.40 16.56
C TRP A 87 1.30 3.01 18.02
N ALA A 88 2.17 2.02 18.29
CA ALA A 88 2.23 1.37 19.61
C ALA A 88 2.62 2.34 20.75
N ASN A 89 3.50 3.29 20.47
CA ASN A 89 4.05 4.22 21.47
C ASN A 89 3.74 5.69 21.16
N ASP A 90 2.88 6.00 20.20
CA ASP A 90 2.51 7.39 19.91
C ASP A 90 1.36 7.85 20.82
N SER A 91 1.69 8.63 21.84
CA SER A 91 0.71 9.18 22.76
C SER A 91 -0.20 10.26 22.13
N ARG A 92 0.14 10.79 20.96
CA ARG A 92 -0.63 11.82 20.25
C ARG A 92 -1.69 11.22 19.33
N MET A 93 -1.56 9.93 19.01
CA MET A 93 -2.52 9.23 18.16
C MET A 93 -3.86 9.07 18.87
N SER A 94 -4.97 9.33 18.17
CA SER A 94 -6.31 9.11 18.71
C SER A 94 -6.51 7.62 19.07
N ARG A 95 -7.43 7.37 19.99
CA ARG A 95 -7.74 6.01 20.42
C ARG A 95 -8.27 5.17 19.26
N GLU A 96 -9.19 5.72 18.48
CA GLU A 96 -9.82 5.05 17.35
C GLU A 96 -8.78 4.59 16.31
N LYS A 97 -7.83 5.48 15.98
CA LYS A 97 -6.75 5.17 15.03
C LYS A 97 -5.80 4.11 15.59
N ARG A 98 -5.52 4.14 16.87
CA ARG A 98 -4.70 3.13 17.56
C ARG A 98 -5.39 1.78 17.59
N ASP A 99 -6.69 1.75 17.93
CA ASP A 99 -7.49 0.53 17.98
C ASP A 99 -7.59 -0.10 16.57
N PHE A 100 -7.70 0.74 15.52
CA PHE A 100 -7.63 0.31 14.13
C PHE A 100 -6.32 -0.42 13.83
N TYR A 101 -5.17 0.21 14.08
CA TYR A 101 -3.88 -0.44 13.80
C TYR A 101 -3.65 -1.68 14.65
N GLN A 102 -4.05 -1.66 15.92
CA GLN A 102 -3.94 -2.83 16.80
C GLN A 102 -4.76 -4.01 16.29
N TYR A 103 -5.97 -3.75 15.80
CA TYR A 103 -6.83 -4.77 15.23
C TYR A 103 -6.22 -5.37 13.96
N TYR A 104 -5.86 -4.52 13.00
CA TYR A 104 -5.34 -5.00 11.71
C TYR A 104 -3.93 -5.58 11.79
N ALA A 105 -3.12 -5.22 12.78
CA ALA A 105 -1.83 -5.88 13.04
C ALA A 105 -1.96 -7.37 13.40
N THR A 106 -3.16 -7.84 13.77
CA THR A 106 -3.43 -9.28 13.97
C THR A 106 -3.67 -10.03 12.67
N MET A 107 -3.98 -9.32 11.58
CA MET A 107 -4.36 -9.87 10.28
C MET A 107 -3.28 -9.68 9.21
N MET A 108 -2.57 -8.55 9.26
CA MET A 108 -1.61 -8.15 8.24
C MET A 108 -0.31 -7.68 8.87
N GLU A 109 0.82 -8.16 8.38
CA GLU A 109 2.13 -7.65 8.72
C GLU A 109 2.41 -6.33 8.01
N ALA A 110 3.15 -5.44 8.70
CA ALA A 110 3.61 -4.21 8.08
C ALA A 110 4.52 -4.50 6.88
N TRP A 111 4.26 -3.81 5.77
CA TRP A 111 5.16 -3.71 4.62
C TRP A 111 6.05 -2.50 4.88
N ASP A 112 7.33 -2.71 5.13
CA ASP A 112 8.21 -1.69 5.70
C ASP A 112 9.50 -1.55 4.89
N GLY A 113 9.97 -0.32 4.81
CA GLY A 113 11.16 0.10 4.10
C GLY A 113 11.07 1.59 3.75
N PRO A 114 12.16 2.26 3.36
CA PRO A 114 12.15 3.68 3.03
C PRO A 114 11.37 3.92 1.73
N ALA A 115 10.13 4.41 1.84
CA ALA A 115 9.27 4.63 0.69
C ALA A 115 8.35 5.84 0.84
N ALA A 116 8.18 6.59 -0.23
CA ALA A 116 7.07 7.53 -0.42
C ALA A 116 6.11 6.90 -1.43
N ILE A 117 4.87 6.70 -1.04
CA ILE A 117 3.87 5.97 -1.81
C ILE A 117 2.71 6.90 -2.14
N VAL A 118 2.33 6.91 -3.40
CA VAL A 118 1.13 7.60 -3.91
C VAL A 118 0.18 6.52 -4.43
N PHE A 119 -1.11 6.69 -4.19
CA PHE A 119 -2.11 5.72 -4.60
C PHE A 119 -3.37 6.39 -5.15
N SER A 120 -4.06 5.69 -6.03
CA SER A 120 -5.35 6.12 -6.58
C SER A 120 -6.17 4.92 -7.05
N ASP A 121 -7.48 5.00 -6.85
CA ASP A 121 -8.48 4.08 -7.41
C ASP A 121 -9.32 4.70 -8.54
N GLY A 122 -8.96 5.92 -8.95
CA GLY A 122 -9.67 6.69 -9.96
C GLY A 122 -10.66 7.70 -9.38
N ASP A 123 -11.24 7.42 -8.21
CA ASP A 123 -12.15 8.32 -7.50
C ASP A 123 -11.44 9.10 -6.39
N SER A 124 -10.44 8.48 -5.79
CA SER A 124 -9.63 9.05 -4.71
C SER A 124 -8.16 9.05 -5.08
N VAL A 125 -7.42 10.02 -4.57
CA VAL A 125 -5.97 10.06 -4.61
C VAL A 125 -5.44 10.26 -3.20
N GLY A 126 -4.37 9.55 -2.87
CA GLY A 126 -3.75 9.66 -1.56
C GLY A 126 -2.25 9.47 -1.61
N ALA A 127 -1.61 9.77 -0.49
CA ALA A 127 -0.20 9.52 -0.29
C ALA A 127 0.07 9.11 1.15
N VAL A 128 1.02 8.22 1.32
CA VAL A 128 1.49 7.78 2.63
C VAL A 128 3.02 7.73 2.63
N LEU A 129 3.60 8.10 3.75
CA LEU A 129 5.01 7.84 4.04
C LEU A 129 5.17 6.40 4.52
N ASP A 130 6.38 5.88 4.39
CA ASP A 130 6.74 4.64 5.07
C ASP A 130 6.54 4.76 6.59
N ARG A 131 6.47 3.63 7.26
CA ARG A 131 6.18 3.55 8.70
C ARG A 131 7.03 4.48 9.57
N ASN A 132 8.29 4.68 9.21
CA ASN A 132 9.23 5.47 9.99
C ASN A 132 9.47 6.86 9.39
N GLY A 133 8.83 7.19 8.26
CA GLY A 133 9.00 8.45 7.55
C GLY A 133 10.43 8.67 7.05
N LEU A 134 11.10 7.60 6.62
CA LEU A 134 12.50 7.64 6.18
C LEU A 134 12.64 8.35 4.83
N ARG A 135 11.70 8.11 3.92
CA ARG A 135 11.65 8.82 2.66
C ARG A 135 10.76 10.05 2.78
N PRO A 136 11.27 11.26 2.50
CA PRO A 136 10.46 12.46 2.57
C PRO A 136 9.42 12.49 1.44
N CYS A 137 8.33 13.20 1.70
CA CYS A 137 7.37 13.61 0.69
C CYS A 137 7.04 15.08 0.90
N ARG A 138 6.97 15.82 -0.20
CA ARG A 138 6.59 17.23 -0.21
C ARG A 138 5.34 17.41 -1.03
N TRP A 139 4.52 18.35 -0.63
CA TRP A 139 3.33 18.71 -1.37
C TRP A 139 3.19 20.21 -1.49
N TYR A 140 2.57 20.63 -2.57
CA TYR A 140 2.18 21.99 -2.84
C TYR A 140 0.74 22.01 -3.34
N LEU A 141 -0.04 22.98 -2.90
CA LEU A 141 -1.35 23.30 -3.46
C LEU A 141 -1.21 24.64 -4.18
N THR A 142 -1.48 24.63 -5.48
CA THR A 142 -1.41 25.83 -6.29
C THR A 142 -2.70 26.66 -6.15
N ASP A 143 -2.66 27.95 -6.53
CA ASP A 143 -3.82 28.85 -6.48
C ASP A 143 -4.95 28.40 -7.44
N ASP A 144 -4.63 27.63 -8.46
CA ASP A 144 -5.55 27.02 -9.41
C ASP A 144 -5.96 25.58 -9.03
N GLU A 145 -5.78 25.22 -7.76
CA GLU A 145 -6.24 23.99 -7.12
C GLU A 145 -5.56 22.68 -7.59
N TYR A 146 -4.34 22.76 -8.13
CA TYR A 146 -3.54 21.55 -8.36
C TYR A 146 -2.79 21.13 -7.11
N LEU A 147 -2.89 19.85 -6.76
CA LEU A 147 -2.05 19.23 -5.75
C LEU A 147 -0.83 18.59 -6.42
N ILE A 148 0.36 19.07 -6.08
CA ILE A 148 1.63 18.52 -6.56
C ILE A 148 2.29 17.80 -5.41
N LEU A 149 2.64 16.53 -5.61
CA LEU A 149 3.22 15.65 -4.62
C LEU A 149 4.50 15.02 -5.16
N SER A 150 5.61 15.10 -4.41
CA SER A 150 6.90 14.54 -4.81
C SER A 150 7.77 14.19 -3.61
N SER A 151 8.58 13.15 -3.75
CA SER A 151 9.63 12.82 -2.78
C SER A 151 10.82 13.76 -2.85
N GLU A 152 11.00 14.48 -3.97
CA GLU A 152 12.14 15.36 -4.22
C GLU A 152 11.70 16.81 -4.45
N VAL A 153 12.58 17.74 -4.08
CA VAL A 153 12.41 19.16 -4.39
C VAL A 153 12.91 19.45 -5.80
N GLY A 154 12.22 20.35 -6.52
CA GLY A 154 12.67 20.77 -7.85
C GLY A 154 12.35 19.81 -8.98
N VAL A 155 11.43 18.87 -8.76
CA VAL A 155 10.87 18.00 -9.83
C VAL A 155 10.09 18.82 -10.84
N LEU A 156 9.43 19.86 -10.37
CA LEU A 156 8.81 20.90 -11.18
C LEU A 156 9.34 22.26 -10.76
N ASP A 157 9.55 23.14 -11.74
CA ASP A 157 9.86 24.54 -11.50
C ASP A 157 8.56 25.28 -11.19
N ILE A 158 8.28 25.42 -9.88
CA ILE A 158 7.06 26.06 -9.39
C ILE A 158 7.45 27.49 -9.00
N PRO A 159 6.89 28.51 -9.66
CA PRO A 159 7.10 29.90 -9.27
C PRO A 159 6.66 30.14 -7.82
N ALA A 160 7.44 30.90 -7.07
CA ALA A 160 7.13 31.24 -5.68
C ALA A 160 5.93 32.20 -5.57
#